data_5963e8d59c804dadf810820ab9ff3d35
#
_entry.id   5963e8d59c804dadf810820ab9ff3d35
#
_cell.length_a   1.000
_cell.length_b   1.000
_cell.length_c   1.000
_cell.angle_alpha   90.00
_cell.angle_beta   90.00
_cell.angle_gamma   90.00
#
_symmetry.space_group_name_H-M   'P 1'
#
loop_
_entity.id
_entity.type
_entity.pdbx_description
1 polymer ?
#
loop_
_entity_poly.entity_id
_entity_poly.type
_entity_poly.pdbx_seq_one_letter_code
_entity_poly.pdbx_strand_id
1 'polypeptide(L)'
;IGGRIKLGGYIKFSDERFQKDGVLVRITGIKDYINKPHSPSLELSNETKSASFSSKLKQLESEEVVIEDNHREALQFTKRRFRDAKETMSMLEASLLENFTQSISPIAIQTMQMLVGDESLQFRFVSSKTNPTQVSHTINYDQETKTLKAAAGLIQHLTLGVSSLSSSHKPEEYLYWNVEEFESARLEDGSKKYYLYAKVSKTADKGVFFLSESAKTLNGVDGHYCLLVGVLNSEYNGERSFATLYGFTEILPGRVTTDRVVSGDGNSYFDMLANAMKLGDALDF
;
A
#
# COMPACT_ATOMS: atom_id res chain seq x y z
N ILE A 1 -9.65 -47.15 -61.84
CA ILE A 1 -8.39 -46.44 -61.56
C ILE A 1 -8.43 -46.02 -60.10
N GLY A 2 -8.28 -46.94 -59.17
CA GLY A 2 -8.29 -46.64 -57.72
C GLY A 2 -6.87 -46.33 -57.22
N GLY A 3 -6.46 -45.10 -57.30
CA GLY A 3 -5.31 -44.64 -56.58
C GLY A 3 -5.61 -44.81 -55.06
N ARG A 4 -4.81 -45.56 -54.34
CA ARG A 4 -4.95 -45.77 -52.88
C ARG A 4 -4.66 -44.45 -52.19
N ILE A 5 -5.69 -43.78 -51.73
CA ILE A 5 -5.58 -42.59 -50.87
C ILE A 5 -5.05 -43.05 -49.52
N LYS A 6 -3.97 -42.44 -49.05
CA LYS A 6 -3.37 -42.76 -47.74
C LYS A 6 -3.40 -41.57 -46.83
N LEU A 7 -3.71 -41.78 -45.56
CA LEU A 7 -3.59 -40.80 -44.50
C LEU A 7 -2.16 -40.25 -44.49
N GLY A 8 -1.99 -38.95 -44.41
CA GLY A 8 -0.70 -38.29 -44.49
C GLY A 8 -0.16 -38.06 -45.89
N GLY A 9 -0.84 -38.57 -46.96
CA GLY A 9 -0.55 -38.25 -48.33
C GLY A 9 -0.92 -36.82 -48.71
N TYR A 10 -0.53 -36.43 -49.94
CA TYR A 10 -0.83 -35.08 -50.44
C TYR A 10 -1.73 -35.16 -51.68
N ILE A 11 -2.66 -34.23 -51.78
CA ILE A 11 -3.48 -34.00 -52.95
C ILE A 11 -3.11 -32.65 -53.53
N LYS A 12 -2.91 -32.57 -54.83
CA LYS A 12 -2.76 -31.31 -55.53
C LYS A 12 -4.15 -30.73 -55.79
N PHE A 13 -4.43 -29.63 -55.10
CA PHE A 13 -5.67 -28.86 -55.30
C PHE A 13 -5.38 -27.68 -56.24
N SER A 14 -6.11 -27.52 -57.30
CA SER A 14 -6.05 -26.38 -58.21
C SER A 14 -7.45 -25.87 -58.52
N ASP A 15 -7.64 -24.55 -58.48
CA ASP A 15 -8.87 -23.89 -58.87
C ASP A 15 -8.49 -22.65 -59.70
N GLU A 16 -9.02 -22.58 -60.91
CA GLU A 16 -8.68 -21.51 -61.87
C GLU A 16 -8.98 -20.10 -61.33
N ARG A 17 -9.91 -19.97 -60.38
CA ARG A 17 -10.32 -18.71 -59.79
C ARG A 17 -9.41 -18.24 -58.63
N PHE A 18 -8.77 -19.18 -57.95
CA PHE A 18 -8.01 -18.89 -56.76
C PHE A 18 -6.50 -19.27 -56.83
N GLN A 19 -6.17 -20.40 -57.48
CA GLN A 19 -4.79 -20.90 -57.47
C GLN A 19 -4.52 -21.76 -58.73
N LYS A 20 -4.02 -21.15 -59.78
CA LYS A 20 -3.75 -21.84 -61.07
C LYS A 20 -2.65 -22.88 -61.01
N ASP A 21 -1.61 -22.64 -60.23
CA ASP A 21 -0.42 -23.52 -60.14
C ASP A 21 -0.65 -24.75 -59.27
N GLY A 22 -1.76 -24.80 -58.54
CA GLY A 22 -2.16 -25.85 -57.62
C GLY A 22 -1.30 -25.93 -56.36
N VAL A 23 -1.96 -26.15 -55.25
CA VAL A 23 -1.35 -26.30 -53.92
C VAL A 23 -1.44 -27.75 -53.51
N LEU A 24 -0.34 -28.30 -52.97
CA LEU A 24 -0.33 -29.59 -52.32
C LEU A 24 -0.90 -29.50 -50.91
N VAL A 25 -2.04 -30.16 -50.69
CA VAL A 25 -2.75 -30.17 -49.42
C VAL A 25 -2.64 -31.56 -48.84
N ARG A 26 -2.28 -31.63 -47.54
CA ARG A 26 -2.10 -32.87 -46.83
C ARG A 26 -3.44 -33.47 -46.40
N ILE A 27 -3.60 -34.79 -46.56
CA ILE A 27 -4.75 -35.56 -46.08
C ILE A 27 -4.57 -35.81 -44.59
N THR A 28 -5.41 -35.18 -43.78
CA THR A 28 -5.37 -35.27 -42.31
C THR A 28 -6.43 -36.22 -41.76
N GLY A 29 -7.45 -36.56 -42.53
CA GLY A 29 -8.48 -37.52 -42.14
C GLY A 29 -9.10 -38.19 -43.36
N ILE A 30 -9.52 -39.44 -43.23
CA ILE A 30 -10.26 -40.22 -44.22
C ILE A 30 -11.45 -40.83 -43.51
N LYS A 31 -12.66 -40.54 -43.97
CA LYS A 31 -13.91 -41.16 -43.49
C LYS A 31 -14.47 -42.01 -44.59
N ASP A 32 -14.47 -43.34 -44.45
CA ASP A 32 -15.09 -44.31 -45.33
C ASP A 32 -16.50 -44.64 -44.86
N TYR A 33 -17.42 -44.72 -45.84
CA TYR A 33 -18.81 -45.06 -45.56
C TYR A 33 -19.10 -46.45 -46.12
N ILE A 34 -19.56 -47.38 -45.26
CA ILE A 34 -19.89 -48.78 -45.63
C ILE A 34 -20.88 -48.81 -46.81
N ASN A 35 -21.80 -47.87 -46.84
CA ASN A 35 -22.84 -47.78 -47.86
C ASN A 35 -22.40 -47.06 -49.14
N LYS A 36 -21.21 -46.46 -49.14
CA LYS A 36 -20.65 -45.75 -50.34
C LYS A 36 -19.13 -45.95 -50.39
N PRO A 37 -18.65 -47.17 -50.66
CA PRO A 37 -17.22 -47.49 -50.51
C PRO A 37 -16.32 -46.82 -51.56
N HIS A 38 -16.87 -46.14 -52.54
CA HIS A 38 -16.14 -45.44 -53.61
C HIS A 38 -16.14 -43.91 -53.49
N SER A 39 -16.67 -43.40 -52.38
CA SER A 39 -16.77 -41.95 -52.14
C SER A 39 -16.36 -41.61 -50.70
N PRO A 40 -15.10 -41.81 -50.32
CA PRO A 40 -14.62 -41.41 -49.00
C PRO A 40 -14.61 -39.89 -48.85
N SER A 41 -14.94 -39.39 -47.67
CA SER A 41 -14.78 -38.00 -47.32
C SER A 41 -13.33 -37.76 -46.81
N LEU A 42 -12.67 -36.75 -47.36
CA LEU A 42 -11.29 -36.44 -47.02
C LEU A 42 -11.29 -35.13 -46.20
N GLU A 43 -10.57 -35.16 -45.08
CA GLU A 43 -10.20 -33.97 -44.34
C GLU A 43 -8.82 -33.51 -44.81
N LEU A 44 -8.76 -32.26 -45.29
CA LEU A 44 -7.56 -31.66 -45.85
C LEU A 44 -7.15 -30.47 -45.00
N SER A 45 -5.86 -30.35 -44.68
CA SER A 45 -5.33 -29.20 -43.99
C SER A 45 -3.90 -28.90 -44.48
N ASN A 46 -3.65 -27.61 -44.69
CA ASN A 46 -2.32 -27.08 -44.95
C ASN A 46 -1.59 -26.69 -43.65
N GLU A 47 -2.31 -26.67 -42.54
CA GLU A 47 -1.67 -26.47 -41.26
C GLU A 47 -0.84 -27.70 -40.93
N THR A 48 0.45 -27.54 -40.95
CA THR A 48 1.36 -28.46 -40.25
C THR A 48 1.00 -28.35 -38.76
N LYS A 49 0.18 -29.24 -38.23
CA LYS A 49 0.03 -29.44 -36.78
C LYS A 49 1.34 -29.98 -36.20
N SER A 50 2.38 -29.22 -36.44
CA SER A 50 3.69 -29.43 -35.85
C SER A 50 4.20 -28.16 -35.24
N ALA A 51 3.36 -27.52 -34.40
CA ALA A 51 3.93 -26.96 -33.19
C ALA A 51 4.33 -28.21 -32.40
N SER A 52 5.58 -28.60 -32.55
CA SER A 52 6.12 -29.79 -31.96
C SER A 52 5.68 -29.84 -30.49
N PHE A 53 5.22 -31.02 -30.03
CA PHE A 53 4.94 -31.26 -28.61
C PHE A 53 6.10 -30.75 -27.74
N SER A 54 7.33 -30.81 -28.24
CA SER A 54 8.52 -30.24 -27.62
C SER A 54 8.51 -28.69 -27.55
N SER A 55 7.93 -27.95 -28.52
CA SER A 55 7.84 -26.51 -28.44
C SER A 55 6.75 -26.06 -27.45
N LYS A 56 5.64 -26.80 -27.39
CA LYS A 56 4.61 -26.58 -26.36
C LYS A 56 5.12 -26.96 -24.96
N LEU A 57 5.92 -28.04 -24.84
CA LEU A 57 6.52 -28.41 -23.57
C LEU A 57 7.49 -27.31 -23.09
N LYS A 58 8.36 -26.82 -23.98
CA LYS A 58 9.27 -25.71 -23.66
C LYS A 58 8.52 -24.41 -23.28
N GLN A 59 7.40 -24.14 -23.93
CA GLN A 59 6.56 -22.99 -23.58
C GLN A 59 5.94 -23.18 -22.20
N LEU A 60 5.40 -24.35 -21.90
CA LEU A 60 4.86 -24.68 -20.58
C LEU A 60 5.94 -24.63 -19.49
N GLU A 61 7.14 -25.19 -19.74
CA GLU A 61 8.27 -25.10 -18.81
C GLU A 61 8.69 -23.64 -18.55
N SER A 62 8.70 -22.79 -19.60
CA SER A 62 9.01 -21.36 -19.43
C SER A 62 7.91 -20.60 -18.68
N GLU A 63 6.65 -20.93 -18.91
CA GLU A 63 5.52 -20.35 -18.17
C GLU A 63 5.50 -20.80 -16.71
N GLU A 64 5.84 -22.06 -16.43
CA GLU A 64 5.95 -22.60 -15.06
C GLU A 64 7.07 -21.91 -14.27
N VAL A 65 8.23 -21.69 -14.85
CA VAL A 65 9.35 -20.96 -14.23
C VAL A 65 8.95 -19.52 -13.91
N VAL A 66 8.27 -18.84 -14.83
CA VAL A 66 7.79 -17.46 -14.60
C VAL A 66 6.73 -17.42 -13.49
N ILE A 67 5.85 -18.41 -13.42
CA ILE A 67 4.83 -18.51 -12.36
C ILE A 67 5.50 -18.76 -11.00
N GLU A 68 6.48 -19.64 -10.92
CA GLU A 68 7.22 -19.92 -9.68
C GLU A 68 8.02 -18.71 -9.21
N ASP A 69 8.68 -17.97 -10.10
CA ASP A 69 9.43 -16.77 -9.77
C ASP A 69 8.49 -15.67 -9.25
N ASN A 70 7.39 -15.41 -9.94
CA ASN A 70 6.38 -14.45 -9.52
C ASN A 70 5.75 -14.84 -8.17
N HIS A 71 5.49 -16.12 -7.95
CA HIS A 71 4.96 -16.63 -6.69
C HIS A 71 5.96 -16.44 -5.54
N ARG A 72 7.24 -16.73 -5.78
CA ARG A 72 8.31 -16.52 -4.81
C ARG A 72 8.49 -15.05 -4.46
N GLU A 73 8.47 -14.15 -5.44
CA GLU A 73 8.53 -12.70 -5.22
C GLU A 73 7.31 -12.19 -4.42
N ALA A 74 6.11 -12.65 -4.77
CA ALA A 74 4.89 -12.32 -4.04
C ALA A 74 4.94 -12.79 -2.59
N LEU A 75 5.46 -14.01 -2.34
CA LEU A 75 5.65 -14.52 -0.99
C LEU A 75 6.70 -13.72 -0.20
N GLN A 76 7.81 -13.32 -0.82
CA GLN A 76 8.83 -12.49 -0.18
C GLN A 76 8.28 -11.10 0.15
N PHE A 77 7.54 -10.49 -0.78
CA PHE A 77 6.86 -9.21 -0.54
C PHE A 77 5.87 -9.31 0.62
N THR A 78 5.06 -10.36 0.67
CA THR A 78 4.09 -10.57 1.75
C THR A 78 4.80 -10.77 3.11
N LYS A 79 5.86 -11.57 3.15
CA LYS A 79 6.68 -11.78 4.36
C LYS A 79 7.31 -10.48 4.85
N ARG A 80 7.85 -9.64 3.94
CA ARG A 80 8.39 -8.33 4.27
C ARG A 80 7.32 -7.43 4.87
N ARG A 81 6.18 -7.28 4.20
CA ARG A 81 5.06 -6.46 4.69
C ARG A 81 4.56 -6.88 6.06
N PHE A 82 4.43 -8.18 6.29
CA PHE A 82 4.02 -8.70 7.60
C PHE A 82 5.06 -8.42 8.69
N ARG A 83 6.34 -8.59 8.40
CA ARG A 83 7.43 -8.26 9.32
C ARG A 83 7.46 -6.78 9.66
N ASP A 84 7.40 -5.93 8.63
CA ASP A 84 7.42 -4.47 8.80
C ASP A 84 6.23 -3.98 9.62
N ALA A 85 5.03 -4.52 9.36
CA ALA A 85 3.86 -4.23 10.17
C ALA A 85 4.06 -4.63 11.65
N LYS A 86 4.62 -5.83 11.90
CA LYS A 86 4.92 -6.28 13.26
C LYS A 86 5.95 -5.40 13.96
N GLU A 87 7.02 -4.99 13.27
CA GLU A 87 8.02 -4.07 13.82
C GLU A 87 7.41 -2.71 14.13
N THR A 88 6.63 -2.15 13.21
CA THR A 88 5.93 -0.87 13.38
C THR A 88 5.01 -0.90 14.60
N MET A 89 4.19 -1.95 14.73
CA MET A 89 3.31 -2.11 15.90
C MET A 89 4.09 -2.21 17.21
N SER A 90 5.17 -2.98 17.23
CA SER A 90 6.03 -3.09 18.42
C SER A 90 6.69 -1.75 18.80
N MET A 91 7.12 -0.95 17.84
CA MET A 91 7.68 0.37 18.08
C MET A 91 6.60 1.38 18.53
N LEU A 92 5.42 1.32 17.95
CA LEU A 92 4.29 2.14 18.40
C LEU A 92 3.91 1.80 19.85
N GLU A 93 3.76 0.52 20.19
CA GLU A 93 3.49 0.06 21.53
C GLU A 93 4.55 0.54 22.53
N ALA A 94 5.84 0.44 22.18
CA ALA A 94 6.93 0.95 23.02
C ALA A 94 6.88 2.47 23.19
N SER A 95 6.52 3.23 22.15
CA SER A 95 6.35 4.68 22.24
C SER A 95 5.17 5.06 23.13
N LEU A 96 4.04 4.39 22.97
CA LEU A 96 2.87 4.58 23.82
C LEU A 96 3.21 4.27 25.28
N LEU A 97 3.86 3.14 25.55
CA LEU A 97 4.25 2.73 26.88
C LEU A 97 5.19 3.76 27.55
N GLU A 98 6.16 4.33 26.81
CA GLU A 98 7.07 5.35 27.30
C GLU A 98 6.31 6.64 27.70
N ASN A 99 5.32 7.05 26.91
CA ASN A 99 4.45 8.18 27.27
C ASN A 99 3.60 7.88 28.51
N PHE A 100 3.22 6.61 28.73
CA PHE A 100 2.43 6.18 29.90
C PHE A 100 3.22 6.17 31.21
N THR A 101 4.47 5.75 31.19
CA THR A 101 5.25 5.52 32.43
C THR A 101 5.59 6.80 33.17
N GLN A 102 5.50 7.97 32.55
CA GLN A 102 5.89 9.25 33.12
C GLN A 102 4.76 10.04 33.80
N SER A 103 3.50 9.64 33.70
CA SER A 103 2.40 10.38 34.31
C SER A 103 1.26 9.52 34.85
N ILE A 104 0.96 9.69 36.14
CA ILE A 104 -0.31 9.36 36.85
C ILE A 104 -0.92 7.97 36.62
N SER A 105 -1.48 7.37 37.68
CA SER A 105 -2.19 6.07 37.73
C SER A 105 -2.55 5.40 36.39
N PRO A 106 -2.07 4.19 36.13
CA PRO A 106 -2.24 3.49 34.82
C PRO A 106 -3.69 3.38 34.33
N ILE A 107 -4.65 3.29 35.23
CA ILE A 107 -6.09 3.14 34.90
C ILE A 107 -6.69 4.47 34.41
N ALA A 108 -6.33 5.60 35.01
CA ALA A 108 -6.80 6.91 34.57
C ALA A 108 -6.26 7.28 33.18
N ILE A 109 -5.01 6.91 32.90
CA ILE A 109 -4.36 7.13 31.61
C ILE A 109 -4.98 6.29 30.52
N GLN A 110 -5.21 4.99 30.73
CA GLN A 110 -5.90 4.16 29.76
C GLN A 110 -7.29 4.72 29.41
N THR A 111 -8.02 5.23 30.39
CA THR A 111 -9.35 5.80 30.14
C THR A 111 -9.26 7.11 29.37
N MET A 112 -8.33 8.00 29.69
CA MET A 112 -8.14 9.25 28.96
C MET A 112 -7.63 9.04 27.53
N GLN A 113 -6.76 8.08 27.30
CA GLN A 113 -6.22 7.80 25.96
C GLN A 113 -7.18 7.05 25.06
N MET A 114 -8.07 6.23 25.60
CA MET A 114 -9.20 5.68 24.86
C MET A 114 -10.14 6.77 24.37
N LEU A 115 -10.18 7.94 25.03
CA LEU A 115 -11.05 9.06 24.67
C LEU A 115 -10.38 10.10 23.76
N VAL A 116 -9.08 10.35 23.92
CA VAL A 116 -8.38 11.47 23.27
C VAL A 116 -7.26 11.02 22.31
N GLY A 117 -6.78 9.79 22.45
CA GLY A 117 -5.58 9.29 21.75
C GLY A 117 -4.28 9.82 22.38
N ASP A 118 -3.13 9.35 21.88
CA ASP A 118 -1.83 9.85 22.29
C ASP A 118 -1.57 11.22 21.68
N GLU A 119 -1.38 12.25 22.49
CA GLU A 119 -1.12 13.61 22.02
C GLU A 119 0.09 13.71 21.11
N SER A 120 1.11 12.83 21.26
CA SER A 120 2.27 12.80 20.36
C SER A 120 1.93 12.44 18.92
N LEU A 121 0.75 11.86 18.68
CA LEU A 121 0.23 11.45 17.37
C LEU A 121 -0.92 12.35 16.85
N GLN A 122 -1.48 13.20 17.70
CA GLN A 122 -2.67 14.00 17.39
C GLN A 122 -2.32 15.28 16.62
N PHE A 123 -1.68 15.14 15.49
CA PHE A 123 -1.34 16.26 14.62
C PHE A 123 -1.48 15.88 13.14
N ARG A 124 -1.49 16.88 12.29
CA ARG A 124 -1.51 16.72 10.83
C ARG A 124 -0.64 17.78 10.16
N PHE A 125 -0.25 17.52 8.93
CA PHE A 125 0.35 18.54 8.07
C PHE A 125 -0.73 19.29 7.32
N VAL A 126 -0.62 20.61 7.26
CA VAL A 126 -1.63 21.50 6.65
C VAL A 126 -1.02 22.48 5.68
N SER A 127 -1.87 23.00 4.77
CA SER A 127 -1.46 23.92 3.72
C SER A 127 -1.20 25.35 4.25
N SER A 128 -1.94 25.81 5.28
CA SER A 128 -1.82 27.16 5.83
C SER A 128 -2.37 27.23 7.26
N LYS A 129 -2.05 28.31 7.99
CA LYS A 129 -2.59 28.59 9.33
C LYS A 129 -4.01 29.16 9.27
N THR A 130 -4.34 29.91 8.22
CA THR A 130 -5.61 30.62 8.09
C THR A 130 -6.76 29.76 7.57
N ASN A 131 -6.41 28.82 6.66
CA ASN A 131 -7.37 27.83 6.15
C ASN A 131 -6.68 26.46 6.11
N PRO A 132 -6.60 25.76 7.25
CA PRO A 132 -5.80 24.55 7.39
C PRO A 132 -6.48 23.35 6.72
N THR A 133 -6.14 23.10 5.46
CA THR A 133 -6.48 21.85 4.77
C THR A 133 -5.35 20.85 4.95
N GLN A 134 -5.70 19.60 5.28
CA GLN A 134 -4.71 18.53 5.42
C GLN A 134 -4.00 18.27 4.10
N VAL A 135 -2.69 18.13 4.16
CA VAL A 135 -1.85 17.77 3.01
C VAL A 135 -1.05 16.51 3.29
N SER A 136 -0.80 15.74 2.24
CA SER A 136 0.16 14.63 2.31
C SER A 136 1.57 15.20 2.50
N HIS A 137 2.27 14.72 3.53
CA HIS A 137 3.64 15.13 3.79
C HIS A 137 4.62 14.12 3.20
N THR A 138 5.61 14.61 2.48
CA THR A 138 6.59 13.74 1.79
C THR A 138 7.69 13.35 2.75
N ILE A 139 7.78 12.04 3.04
CA ILE A 139 8.86 11.41 3.79
C ILE A 139 9.31 10.22 2.98
N ASN A 140 10.59 10.14 2.67
CA ASN A 140 11.15 9.09 1.84
C ASN A 140 12.49 8.59 2.38
N TYR A 141 12.68 7.27 2.37
CA TYR A 141 13.97 6.65 2.60
C TYR A 141 14.60 6.33 1.24
N ASP A 142 15.77 6.88 1.01
CA ASP A 142 16.56 6.64 -0.19
C ASP A 142 17.44 5.42 0.04
N GLN A 143 17.20 4.35 -0.70
CA GLN A 143 17.91 3.07 -0.56
C GLN A 143 19.38 3.16 -1.03
N GLU A 144 19.69 4.03 -1.98
CA GLU A 144 21.04 4.19 -2.53
C GLU A 144 21.93 4.99 -1.59
N THR A 145 21.44 6.15 -1.14
CA THR A 145 22.17 7.02 -0.21
C THR A 145 22.05 6.54 1.23
N LYS A 146 21.11 5.66 1.52
CA LYS A 146 20.76 5.19 2.89
C LYS A 146 20.39 6.33 3.83
N THR A 147 19.71 7.35 3.32
CA THR A 147 19.27 8.52 4.09
C THR A 147 17.75 8.60 4.15
N LEU A 148 17.21 9.06 5.29
CA LEU A 148 15.81 9.40 5.44
C LEU A 148 15.64 10.90 5.22
N LYS A 149 14.74 11.27 4.31
CA LYS A 149 14.44 12.66 3.97
C LYS A 149 12.99 12.98 4.33
N ALA A 150 12.77 14.16 4.91
CA ALA A 150 11.44 14.70 5.14
C ALA A 150 11.40 16.14 4.61
N ALA A 151 10.36 16.47 3.85
CA ALA A 151 10.18 17.82 3.32
C ALA A 151 9.89 18.83 4.43
N ALA A 152 10.11 20.12 4.17
CA ALA A 152 9.59 21.18 5.04
C ALA A 152 8.06 21.17 5.06
N GLY A 153 7.45 21.58 6.16
CA GLY A 153 5.99 21.56 6.27
C GLY A 153 5.46 22.40 7.42
N LEU A 154 4.14 22.51 7.46
CA LEU A 154 3.40 23.17 8.55
C LEU A 154 2.61 22.12 9.32
N ILE A 155 2.93 21.93 10.58
CA ILE A 155 2.22 21.04 11.50
C ILE A 155 1.12 21.82 12.21
N GLN A 156 -0.08 21.24 12.29
CA GLN A 156 -1.18 21.66 13.15
C GLN A 156 -1.41 20.57 14.18
N HIS A 157 -1.40 20.92 15.47
CA HIS A 157 -1.81 19.97 16.52
C HIS A 157 -3.31 20.05 16.75
N LEU A 158 -3.94 18.90 17.02
CA LEU A 158 -5.40 18.82 17.10
C LEU A 158 -5.94 18.96 18.52
N THR A 159 -5.11 18.75 19.55
CA THR A 159 -5.53 18.78 20.95
C THR A 159 -4.71 19.73 21.84
N LEU A 160 -3.40 19.86 21.62
CA LEU A 160 -2.57 20.80 22.39
C LEU A 160 -2.98 22.24 22.14
N GLY A 161 -3.14 22.99 23.22
CA GLY A 161 -3.54 24.41 23.19
C GLY A 161 -5.04 24.63 23.07
N VAL A 162 -5.84 23.60 22.86
CA VAL A 162 -7.29 23.68 22.76
C VAL A 162 -7.90 23.51 24.14
N SER A 163 -8.70 24.44 24.59
CA SER A 163 -9.26 24.48 25.96
C SER A 163 -10.50 23.59 26.15
N SER A 164 -11.12 23.14 25.07
CA SER A 164 -12.29 22.25 25.11
C SER A 164 -12.35 21.36 23.88
N LEU A 165 -12.86 20.15 24.03
CA LEU A 165 -13.10 19.20 22.93
C LEU A 165 -14.42 19.58 22.22
N SER A 166 -14.47 20.74 21.59
CA SER A 166 -15.61 21.18 20.78
C SER A 166 -15.38 20.84 19.31
N SER A 167 -16.43 20.48 18.59
CA SER A 167 -16.38 20.17 17.15
C SER A 167 -16.17 21.40 16.24
N SER A 168 -16.06 22.60 16.79
CA SER A 168 -15.96 23.86 16.03
C SER A 168 -14.94 24.82 16.63
N HIS A 169 -13.66 24.48 16.49
CA HIS A 169 -12.58 25.41 16.82
C HIS A 169 -12.18 26.24 15.60
N LYS A 170 -11.93 27.55 15.86
CA LYS A 170 -11.37 28.41 14.80
C LYS A 170 -9.90 28.05 14.55
N PRO A 171 -9.36 28.28 13.33
CA PRO A 171 -7.98 28.02 13.04
C PRO A 171 -6.98 28.62 14.01
N GLU A 172 -7.26 29.78 14.56
CA GLU A 172 -6.41 30.54 15.50
C GLU A 172 -6.29 29.90 16.89
N GLU A 173 -7.18 28.96 17.22
CA GLU A 173 -7.19 28.28 18.53
C GLU A 173 -6.21 27.08 18.56
N TYR A 174 -5.72 26.63 17.41
CA TYR A 174 -4.77 25.52 17.31
C TYR A 174 -3.32 25.98 17.37
N LEU A 175 -2.44 25.12 17.84
CA LEU A 175 -1.00 25.33 17.76
C LEU A 175 -0.45 24.88 16.42
N TYR A 176 0.46 25.68 15.88
CA TYR A 176 1.12 25.43 14.59
C TYR A 176 2.62 25.59 14.69
N TRP A 177 3.35 24.79 13.95
CA TRP A 177 4.80 24.91 13.83
C TRP A 177 5.26 24.70 12.39
N ASN A 178 6.12 25.59 11.93
CA ASN A 178 6.87 25.37 10.71
C ASN A 178 8.03 24.42 11.02
N VAL A 179 8.12 23.31 10.29
CA VAL A 179 9.24 22.38 10.37
C VAL A 179 10.09 22.50 9.13
N GLU A 180 11.40 22.56 9.31
CA GLU A 180 12.36 22.65 8.23
C GLU A 180 12.53 21.28 7.54
N GLU A 181 13.06 21.30 6.32
CA GLU A 181 13.44 20.07 5.64
C GLU A 181 14.53 19.33 6.42
N PHE A 182 14.53 18.03 6.31
CA PHE A 182 15.44 17.15 7.05
C PHE A 182 16.04 16.10 6.13
N GLU A 183 17.34 15.89 6.27
CA GLU A 183 18.03 14.74 5.73
C GLU A 183 18.89 14.13 6.84
N SER A 184 18.73 12.82 7.06
CA SER A 184 19.50 12.11 8.08
C SER A 184 20.97 11.95 7.64
N ALA A 185 21.85 11.69 8.60
CA ALA A 185 23.13 11.05 8.29
C ALA A 185 22.86 9.69 7.62
N ARG A 186 23.86 9.16 6.93
CA ARG A 186 23.78 7.84 6.31
C ARG A 186 23.58 6.75 7.36
N LEU A 187 22.55 5.92 7.21
CA LEU A 187 22.14 4.89 8.14
C LEU A 187 22.70 3.53 7.71
N GLU A 188 23.97 3.29 8.03
CA GLU A 188 24.73 2.11 7.57
C GLU A 188 24.23 0.81 8.20
N ASP A 189 23.79 0.84 9.45
CA ASP A 189 23.36 -0.36 10.18
C ASP A 189 21.90 -0.68 9.80
N GLY A 190 21.73 -1.62 8.88
CA GLY A 190 20.41 -2.10 8.45
C GLY A 190 19.60 -2.78 9.55
N SER A 191 20.22 -3.26 10.64
CA SER A 191 19.51 -3.94 11.74
C SER A 191 18.77 -2.97 12.66
N LYS A 192 19.18 -1.71 12.68
CA LYS A 192 18.59 -0.68 13.54
C LYS A 192 17.27 -0.19 13.01
N LYS A 193 16.39 0.17 13.95
CA LYS A 193 15.09 0.81 13.74
C LYS A 193 15.13 2.22 14.29
N TYR A 194 14.41 3.13 13.67
CA TYR A 194 14.43 4.52 14.08
C TYR A 194 13.01 5.09 14.17
N TYR A 195 12.80 5.88 15.22
CA TYR A 195 11.65 6.77 15.32
C TYR A 195 11.99 8.10 14.65
N LEU A 196 11.13 8.61 13.81
CA LEU A 196 11.18 9.99 13.30
C LEU A 196 10.25 10.86 14.13
N TYR A 197 10.78 11.86 14.79
CA TYR A 197 10.03 12.85 15.56
C TYR A 197 10.15 14.22 14.92
N ALA A 198 9.07 15.01 15.02
CA ALA A 198 9.13 16.46 14.90
C ALA A 198 9.29 17.05 16.32
N LYS A 199 10.44 17.65 16.59
CA LYS A 199 10.71 18.40 17.83
C LYS A 199 10.27 19.85 17.61
N VAL A 200 9.16 20.24 18.23
CA VAL A 200 8.54 21.54 18.05
C VAL A 200 8.63 22.37 19.32
N SER A 201 8.90 23.67 19.20
CA SER A 201 9.10 24.56 20.35
C SER A 201 7.77 24.81 21.10
N LYS A 202 7.85 24.86 22.44
CA LYS A 202 6.72 25.26 23.29
C LYS A 202 6.46 26.76 23.29
N THR A 203 7.41 27.58 22.83
CA THR A 203 7.36 29.05 22.92
C THR A 203 7.42 29.76 21.56
N ALA A 204 7.74 29.03 20.49
CA ALA A 204 7.86 29.56 19.14
C ALA A 204 7.18 28.62 18.13
N ASP A 205 6.78 29.13 16.98
CA ASP A 205 6.14 28.38 15.91
C ASP A 205 7.13 27.66 14.96
N LYS A 206 8.19 27.07 15.54
CA LYS A 206 9.29 26.42 14.82
C LYS A 206 9.51 25.01 15.34
N GLY A 207 9.95 24.13 14.44
CA GLY A 207 10.34 22.76 14.75
C GLY A 207 11.38 22.21 13.78
N VAL A 208 11.98 21.09 14.18
CA VAL A 208 12.94 20.35 13.36
C VAL A 208 12.65 18.85 13.47
N PHE A 209 12.93 18.11 12.43
CA PHE A 209 12.88 16.64 12.51
C PHE A 209 14.15 16.08 13.12
N PHE A 210 14.05 14.94 13.80
CA PHE A 210 15.20 14.18 14.26
C PHE A 210 14.87 12.69 14.34
N LEU A 211 15.90 11.85 14.20
CA LEU A 211 15.81 10.41 14.40
C LEU A 211 16.24 10.01 15.81
N SER A 212 15.59 8.99 16.36
CA SER A 212 15.94 8.38 17.65
C SER A 212 15.83 6.86 17.54
N GLU A 213 16.79 6.15 18.13
CA GLU A 213 16.72 4.68 18.29
C GLU A 213 15.79 4.25 19.44
N SER A 214 15.46 5.17 20.34
CA SER A 214 14.55 4.94 21.47
C SER A 214 13.33 5.82 21.39
N ALA A 215 12.21 5.32 21.94
CA ALA A 215 10.99 6.09 22.09
C ALA A 215 11.24 7.35 22.94
N LYS A 216 10.55 8.44 22.61
CA LYS A 216 10.55 9.71 23.35
C LYS A 216 9.15 10.05 23.78
N THR A 217 9.00 10.52 24.99
CA THR A 217 7.72 11.08 25.47
C THR A 217 7.44 12.42 24.81
N LEU A 218 6.19 12.82 24.79
CA LEU A 218 5.75 14.14 24.26
C LEU A 218 6.61 15.29 24.83
N ASN A 219 6.94 15.23 26.11
CA ASN A 219 7.74 16.24 26.84
C ASN A 219 9.21 15.82 27.05
N GLY A 220 9.70 14.81 26.34
CA GLY A 220 11.02 14.19 26.54
C GLY A 220 12.22 15.08 26.19
N VAL A 221 12.01 16.27 25.65
CA VAL A 221 13.02 17.29 25.38
C VAL A 221 12.58 18.60 26.00
N ASP A 222 13.46 19.17 26.84
CA ASP A 222 13.15 20.43 27.54
C ASP A 222 12.84 21.55 26.55
N GLY A 223 11.79 22.34 26.88
CA GLY A 223 11.30 23.45 26.03
C GLY A 223 10.63 23.03 24.71
N HIS A 224 10.44 21.73 24.46
CA HIS A 224 9.86 21.23 23.20
C HIS A 224 8.82 20.12 23.44
N TYR A 225 7.95 19.95 22.45
CA TYR A 225 7.17 18.73 22.27
C TYR A 225 7.83 17.83 21.26
N CYS A 226 7.78 16.52 21.50
CA CYS A 226 8.23 15.48 20.55
C CYS A 226 6.99 14.82 19.94
N LEU A 227 6.70 15.15 18.69
CA LEU A 227 5.56 14.60 17.96
C LEU A 227 6.06 13.41 17.11
N LEU A 228 5.47 12.23 17.29
CA LEU A 228 5.88 11.03 16.58
C LEU A 228 5.33 11.03 15.15
N VAL A 229 6.21 11.23 14.18
CA VAL A 229 5.86 11.28 12.76
C VAL A 229 5.73 9.88 12.16
N GLY A 230 6.65 8.98 12.50
CA GLY A 230 6.65 7.62 11.99
C GLY A 230 7.88 6.83 12.40
N VAL A 231 8.01 5.64 11.85
CA VAL A 231 9.11 4.72 12.13
C VAL A 231 9.76 4.23 10.86
N LEU A 232 11.08 4.15 10.87
CA LEU A 232 11.88 3.50 9.84
C LEU A 232 12.22 2.08 10.31
N ASN A 233 11.70 1.08 9.62
CA ASN A 233 11.90 -0.32 9.95
C ASN A 233 13.34 -0.78 9.66
N SER A 234 13.75 -1.92 10.21
CA SER A 234 15.01 -2.56 9.87
C SER A 234 15.03 -3.01 8.40
N GLU A 235 16.22 -3.14 7.85
CA GLU A 235 16.41 -3.59 6.47
C GLU A 235 16.00 -5.05 6.29
N TYR A 236 15.36 -5.33 5.18
CA TYR A 236 15.04 -6.69 4.75
C TYR A 236 15.25 -6.82 3.25
N ASN A 237 16.12 -7.75 2.85
CA ASN A 237 16.52 -7.96 1.45
C ASN A 237 17.00 -6.67 0.75
N GLY A 238 17.82 -5.87 1.44
CA GLY A 238 18.37 -4.64 0.89
C GLY A 238 17.43 -3.44 0.88
N GLU A 239 16.20 -3.58 1.39
CA GLU A 239 15.22 -2.50 1.42
C GLU A 239 14.72 -2.19 2.83
N ARG A 240 14.47 -0.92 3.08
CA ARG A 240 13.84 -0.42 4.30
C ARG A 240 12.53 0.28 3.98
N SER A 241 11.54 0.10 4.83
CA SER A 241 10.25 0.79 4.73
C SER A 241 10.12 1.84 5.83
N PHE A 242 9.43 2.93 5.52
CA PHE A 242 9.00 3.93 6.48
C PHE A 242 7.49 3.84 6.66
N ALA A 243 7.03 3.79 7.91
CA ALA A 243 5.61 3.80 8.26
C ALA A 243 5.24 5.12 8.94
N THR A 244 4.32 5.84 8.35
CA THR A 244 3.76 7.08 8.91
C THR A 244 2.76 6.75 10.01
N LEU A 245 2.85 7.43 11.16
CA LEU A 245 2.02 7.18 12.34
C LEU A 245 1.18 8.39 12.78
N TYR A 246 1.53 9.62 12.39
CA TYR A 246 0.75 10.80 12.77
C TYR A 246 -0.68 10.74 12.21
N GLY A 247 -1.61 11.32 12.95
CA GLY A 247 -3.03 11.27 12.64
C GLY A 247 -3.65 9.87 12.80
N PHE A 248 -2.90 8.91 13.38
CA PHE A 248 -3.40 7.58 13.67
C PHE A 248 -4.37 7.65 14.85
N THR A 249 -5.58 7.16 14.63
CA THR A 249 -6.59 6.96 15.68
C THR A 249 -6.92 5.47 15.71
N GLU A 250 -6.54 4.79 16.80
CA GLU A 250 -6.94 3.41 17.04
C GLU A 250 -8.21 3.40 17.87
N ILE A 251 -9.24 2.73 17.37
CA ILE A 251 -10.42 2.39 18.14
C ILE A 251 -10.24 0.95 18.59
N LEU A 252 -9.86 0.75 19.85
CA LEU A 252 -9.68 -0.58 20.43
C LEU A 252 -11.02 -1.34 20.45
N PRO A 253 -11.00 -2.69 20.49
CA PRO A 253 -12.21 -3.49 20.57
C PRO A 253 -13.06 -3.06 21.75
N GLY A 254 -14.28 -2.63 21.51
CA GLY A 254 -15.17 -2.14 22.53
C GLY A 254 -16.37 -1.38 21.97
N ARG A 255 -17.05 -0.63 22.82
CA ARG A 255 -18.20 0.17 22.46
C ARG A 255 -17.78 1.63 22.23
N VAL A 256 -18.00 2.14 21.01
CA VAL A 256 -17.93 3.58 20.74
C VAL A 256 -19.33 4.17 20.92
N THR A 257 -19.45 5.17 21.81
CA THR A 257 -20.66 5.97 21.96
C THR A 257 -20.36 7.36 21.41
N THR A 258 -20.94 7.68 20.27
CA THR A 258 -20.79 8.99 19.62
C THR A 258 -22.09 9.32 18.89
N ASP A 259 -22.39 10.58 18.79
CA ASP A 259 -23.56 11.06 18.07
C ASP A 259 -23.31 11.12 16.57
N ARG A 260 -22.08 11.46 16.19
CA ARG A 260 -21.69 11.62 14.79
C ARG A 260 -20.20 11.32 14.57
N VAL A 261 -19.88 10.67 13.45
CA VAL A 261 -18.51 10.52 12.90
C VAL A 261 -18.49 11.25 11.57
N VAL A 262 -17.54 12.17 11.39
CA VAL A 262 -17.47 13.03 10.20
C VAL A 262 -16.07 13.02 9.63
N SER A 263 -15.94 13.00 8.29
CA SER A 263 -14.67 13.21 7.61
C SER A 263 -14.14 14.62 7.84
N GLY A 264 -12.82 14.82 7.74
CA GLY A 264 -12.19 16.12 8.02
C GLY A 264 -12.66 17.27 7.12
N ASP A 265 -13.21 16.97 5.94
CA ASP A 265 -13.82 17.93 5.00
C ASP A 265 -15.34 18.11 5.21
N GLY A 266 -15.94 17.32 6.12
CA GLY A 266 -17.38 17.34 6.40
C GLY A 266 -18.26 16.67 5.34
N ASN A 267 -17.71 16.20 4.24
CA ASN A 267 -18.47 15.67 3.10
C ASN A 267 -18.93 14.22 3.28
N SER A 268 -18.35 13.50 4.23
CA SER A 268 -18.77 12.13 4.58
C SER A 268 -19.05 12.04 6.07
N TYR A 269 -20.14 11.40 6.46
CA TYR A 269 -20.48 11.25 7.87
C TYR A 269 -21.38 10.04 8.15
N PHE A 270 -21.32 9.56 9.40
CA PHE A 270 -22.32 8.71 10.05
C PHE A 270 -22.93 9.51 11.19
N ASP A 271 -24.21 9.81 11.11
CA ASP A 271 -24.97 10.52 12.14
C ASP A 271 -25.96 9.56 12.82
N MET A 272 -25.64 9.18 14.05
CA MET A 272 -26.43 8.22 14.81
C MET A 272 -27.71 8.84 15.39
N LEU A 273 -27.71 10.15 15.63
CA LEU A 273 -28.89 10.87 16.10
C LEU A 273 -29.92 11.05 14.98
N ALA A 274 -29.44 11.43 13.81
CA ALA A 274 -30.30 11.62 12.63
C ALA A 274 -30.59 10.32 11.88
N ASN A 275 -29.95 9.19 12.24
CA ASN A 275 -30.00 7.94 11.50
C ASN A 275 -29.62 8.14 10.01
N ALA A 276 -28.63 8.96 9.74
CA ALA A 276 -28.20 9.33 8.40
C ALA A 276 -26.74 8.98 8.15
N MET A 277 -26.45 8.60 6.92
CA MET A 277 -25.10 8.33 6.43
C MET A 277 -24.90 9.00 5.08
N LYS A 278 -23.76 9.69 4.92
CA LYS A 278 -23.35 10.27 3.64
C LYS A 278 -21.90 9.88 3.34
N LEU A 279 -21.63 9.45 2.11
CA LEU A 279 -20.30 9.10 1.62
C LEU A 279 -19.95 9.96 0.39
N GLY A 280 -19.38 11.13 0.65
CA GLY A 280 -19.06 12.11 -0.38
C GLY A 280 -20.30 12.58 -1.14
N ASP A 281 -20.13 12.81 -2.45
CA ASP A 281 -21.24 13.18 -3.34
C ASP A 281 -21.92 11.96 -3.99
N ALA A 282 -21.44 10.74 -3.67
CA ALA A 282 -21.86 9.52 -4.37
C ALA A 282 -23.04 8.80 -3.70
N LEU A 283 -23.17 8.88 -2.38
CA LEU A 283 -24.20 8.15 -1.62
C LEU A 283 -24.72 9.03 -0.47
N ASP A 284 -26.03 9.27 -0.48
CA ASP A 284 -26.77 9.95 0.60
C ASP A 284 -27.93 9.04 1.03
N PHE A 285 -27.92 8.62 2.31
CA PHE A 285 -28.90 7.70 2.89
C PHE A 285 -29.54 8.28 4.15
#